data_f1a1b0d429ee5556d528f79d42b0b488
#
_entry.id   f1a1b0d429ee5556d528f79d42b0b488
#
_cell.length_a   1.000
_cell.length_b   1.000
_cell.length_c   1.000
_cell.angle_alpha   90.00
_cell.angle_beta   90.00
_cell.angle_gamma   90.00
#
_symmetry.space_group_name_H-M   'P 1'
#
loop_
_entity.id
_entity.type
_entity.pdbx_description
1 polymer ?
#
loop_
_entity_poly.entity_id
_entity_poly.type
_entity_poly.pdbx_seq_one_letter_code
_entity_poly.pdbx_strand_id
1 'polypeptide(L)'
;MKRYFIASLFIGTLLAASGLTAQKKNKNNVSDELLRSKPKLVVGIVVDQMRYDYLTRFYDQYGQDGFKRLVEQGFNCKNNHFNYAPTSTGPGHTSVYTGTTPSVHGIIGNNWYDKQLDASVYCASDDTYVSVGTTSDAGKMSPHRMSVTTITDELRLHTQMQGKTIAIALKDRGAVLPGGHTANAAYWFHGGDEGKWVTSSYYMSQLPKWVNDFNTSGTAQSYKREWNTLRDIKEYRESGIDNNLFEGKFEGETSTSFPHKPVELLDKTKKFDIIKATPFGNSLTADFAIEALQQENLGKDNITDFLAVSFSSTDYVGHMFGVNSKEIEDTYLRLDEDLARLFKALDKNVGEGEYTLFLTADHGAVEVPTYLKSEKIPSGYVDTAANKKRLKEFLQYKYGTEDIIKNYSNDQIFLDHKIVKNLDLSLAEVQIEIAQEVLEYDAIDRVYTANQMWSNDYTSGIPYILQNGYNQKRSGDVLIVLKPGYISYSTTGSTHGSPQIYDTHAPLLFYGKGIQPGSTVIRTEIPDIAPTISALLGISFPNGTTGKPITEVLK
;
A
#
# COMPACT_ATOMS: atom_id res chain seq x y z
N MET A 1 38.85 54.15 52.86
CA MET A 1 38.18 52.89 52.49
C MET A 1 36.99 53.15 51.57
N LYS A 2 37.13 53.74 50.39
CA LYS A 2 36.04 53.98 49.41
C LYS A 2 36.51 53.96 47.94
N ARG A 3 37.48 53.14 47.56
CA ARG A 3 37.96 53.12 46.15
C ARG A 3 38.10 51.70 45.54
N TYR A 4 37.65 50.64 46.22
CA TYR A 4 37.82 49.27 45.68
C TYR A 4 36.50 48.61 45.30
N PHE A 5 35.34 49.28 45.35
CA PHE A 5 34.01 48.65 45.08
C PHE A 5 33.46 48.91 43.68
N ILE A 6 34.06 49.82 42.90
CA ILE A 6 33.56 50.17 41.56
C ILE A 6 34.20 49.36 40.43
N ALA A 7 35.40 48.79 40.62
CA ALA A 7 36.06 48.02 39.58
C ALA A 7 35.50 46.60 39.41
N SER A 8 34.91 46.01 40.46
CA SER A 8 34.37 44.63 40.38
C SER A 8 33.00 44.53 39.71
N LEU A 9 32.25 45.63 39.61
CA LEU A 9 30.90 45.62 38.99
C LEU A 9 30.97 45.74 37.46
N PHE A 10 32.03 46.33 36.91
CA PHE A 10 32.19 46.47 35.45
C PHE A 10 32.74 45.23 34.77
N ILE A 11 33.47 44.35 35.47
CA ILE A 11 33.99 43.12 34.92
C ILE A 11 32.91 42.03 34.86
N GLY A 12 31.94 42.04 35.81
CA GLY A 12 30.81 41.13 35.83
C GLY A 12 29.82 41.34 34.69
N THR A 13 29.62 42.60 34.28
CA THR A 13 28.68 42.94 33.17
C THR A 13 29.26 42.62 31.78
N LEU A 14 30.59 42.73 31.58
CA LEU A 14 31.22 42.34 30.30
C LEU A 14 31.23 40.83 30.09
N LEU A 15 31.40 40.02 31.13
CA LEU A 15 31.37 38.56 31.05
C LEU A 15 29.95 38.03 30.84
N ALA A 16 28.92 38.69 31.37
CA ALA A 16 27.55 38.29 31.13
C ALA A 16 27.06 38.64 29.70
N ALA A 17 27.54 39.71 29.10
CA ALA A 17 27.21 40.11 27.73
C ALA A 17 27.90 39.20 26.67
N SER A 18 29.11 38.72 26.95
CA SER A 18 29.82 37.76 26.05
C SER A 18 29.22 36.36 26.14
N GLY A 19 28.73 35.92 27.30
CA GLY A 19 28.04 34.64 27.47
C GLY A 19 26.67 34.59 26.75
N LEU A 20 25.92 35.68 26.77
CA LEU A 20 24.62 35.74 26.08
C LEU A 20 24.74 35.80 24.56
N THR A 21 25.79 36.42 24.02
CA THR A 21 26.03 36.45 22.56
C THR A 21 26.61 35.10 22.05
N ALA A 22 27.40 34.38 22.82
CA ALA A 22 27.88 33.05 22.48
C ALA A 22 26.75 32.02 22.53
N GLN A 23 25.85 32.09 23.52
CA GLN A 23 24.70 31.22 23.62
C GLN A 23 23.64 31.44 22.52
N LYS A 24 23.42 32.70 22.08
CA LYS A 24 22.56 33.01 20.94
C LYS A 24 23.16 32.53 19.60
N LYS A 25 24.48 32.69 19.39
CA LYS A 25 25.16 32.21 18.18
C LYS A 25 25.14 30.68 18.08
N ASN A 26 25.34 29.96 19.19
CA ASN A 26 25.26 28.49 19.18
C ASN A 26 23.82 27.96 18.95
N LYS A 27 22.79 28.59 19.52
CA LYS A 27 21.41 28.16 19.27
C LYS A 27 21.00 28.35 17.81
N ASN A 28 21.39 29.44 17.17
CA ASN A 28 21.06 29.66 15.76
C ASN A 28 21.84 28.71 14.84
N ASN A 29 23.11 28.41 15.15
CA ASN A 29 23.90 27.47 14.35
C ASN A 29 23.38 26.02 14.46
N VAL A 30 22.94 25.57 15.65
CA VAL A 30 22.36 24.23 15.85
C VAL A 30 21.01 24.10 15.14
N SER A 31 20.16 25.14 15.16
CA SER A 31 18.88 25.12 14.43
C SER A 31 19.09 25.12 12.90
N ASP A 32 20.03 25.91 12.41
CA ASP A 32 20.37 25.93 10.97
C ASP A 32 21.05 24.63 10.50
N GLU A 33 21.84 24.00 11.34
CA GLU A 33 22.46 22.71 11.05
C GLU A 33 21.44 21.57 11.04
N LEU A 34 20.49 21.56 11.98
CA LEU A 34 19.36 20.63 12.01
C LEU A 34 18.43 20.81 10.81
N LEU A 35 18.16 22.03 10.38
CA LEU A 35 17.36 22.32 9.19
C LEU A 35 18.07 21.87 7.89
N ARG A 36 19.40 22.02 7.83
CA ARG A 36 20.20 21.53 6.69
C ARG A 36 20.37 20.01 6.67
N SER A 37 20.09 19.32 7.77
CA SER A 37 20.21 17.86 7.87
C SER A 37 18.98 17.13 7.34
N LYS A 38 17.81 17.79 7.24
CA LYS A 38 16.57 17.18 6.75
C LYS A 38 16.56 17.03 5.23
N PRO A 39 15.92 15.98 4.69
CA PRO A 39 15.69 15.87 3.25
C PRO A 39 14.76 16.99 2.77
N LYS A 40 14.97 17.47 1.55
CA LYS A 40 14.06 18.42 0.89
C LYS A 40 12.78 17.75 0.40
N LEU A 41 12.87 16.45 0.13
CA LEU A 41 11.77 15.63 -0.35
C LEU A 41 11.83 14.24 0.29
N VAL A 42 10.70 13.74 0.77
CA VAL A 42 10.50 12.32 1.07
C VAL A 42 9.72 11.69 -0.09
N VAL A 43 10.19 10.55 -0.57
CA VAL A 43 9.51 9.78 -1.62
C VAL A 43 9.09 8.43 -1.04
N GLY A 44 7.79 8.16 -0.99
CA GLY A 44 7.25 6.86 -0.62
C GLY A 44 6.83 6.09 -1.87
N ILE A 45 7.48 4.96 -2.14
CA ILE A 45 7.14 4.08 -3.26
C ILE A 45 6.50 2.81 -2.72
N VAL A 46 5.30 2.51 -3.20
CA VAL A 46 4.62 1.24 -2.96
C VAL A 46 4.49 0.50 -4.30
N VAL A 47 5.04 -0.70 -4.38
CA VAL A 47 4.87 -1.59 -5.53
C VAL A 47 3.80 -2.62 -5.17
N ASP A 48 2.62 -2.46 -5.75
CA ASP A 48 1.43 -3.26 -5.45
C ASP A 48 1.68 -4.75 -5.75
N GLN A 49 1.39 -5.62 -4.79
CA GLN A 49 1.58 -7.08 -4.85
C GLN A 49 3.04 -7.53 -5.01
N MET A 50 4.01 -6.73 -4.53
CA MET A 50 5.40 -7.11 -4.65
C MET A 50 5.82 -8.10 -3.55
N ARG A 51 6.12 -9.32 -3.94
CA ARG A 51 6.77 -10.33 -3.08
C ARG A 51 8.23 -9.93 -2.81
N TYR A 52 8.71 -10.24 -1.61
CA TYR A 52 10.11 -9.98 -1.27
C TYR A 52 11.10 -10.72 -2.20
N ASP A 53 10.77 -11.95 -2.59
CA ASP A 53 11.66 -12.79 -3.41
C ASP A 53 11.92 -12.23 -4.81
N TYR A 54 11.10 -11.31 -5.33
CA TYR A 54 11.38 -10.66 -6.63
C TYR A 54 12.64 -9.80 -6.60
N LEU A 55 13.05 -9.28 -5.43
CA LEU A 55 14.33 -8.58 -5.29
C LEU A 55 15.54 -9.49 -5.53
N THR A 56 15.44 -10.77 -5.21
CA THR A 56 16.52 -11.76 -5.37
C THR A 56 16.35 -12.61 -6.61
N ARG A 57 15.11 -12.96 -6.96
CA ARG A 57 14.79 -13.80 -8.11
C ARG A 57 15.23 -13.14 -9.42
N PHE A 58 14.90 -11.88 -9.62
CA PHE A 58 15.23 -11.14 -10.85
C PHE A 58 16.51 -10.29 -10.74
N TYR A 59 17.27 -10.45 -9.63
CA TYR A 59 18.40 -9.58 -9.30
C TYR A 59 19.41 -9.44 -10.45
N ASP A 60 19.83 -10.56 -11.05
CA ASP A 60 20.85 -10.56 -12.08
C ASP A 60 20.43 -9.81 -13.35
N GLN A 61 19.12 -9.73 -13.58
CA GLN A 61 18.53 -9.09 -14.75
C GLN A 61 18.24 -7.58 -14.54
N TYR A 62 18.19 -7.09 -13.30
CA TYR A 62 18.00 -5.66 -13.03
C TYR A 62 19.19 -4.82 -13.50
N GLY A 63 18.90 -3.58 -13.95
CA GLY A 63 19.90 -2.56 -14.20
C GLY A 63 20.52 -2.01 -12.91
N GLN A 64 21.55 -1.15 -13.05
CA GLN A 64 22.27 -0.60 -11.89
C GLN A 64 21.50 0.52 -11.17
N ASP A 65 20.61 1.22 -11.89
CA ASP A 65 20.04 2.50 -11.44
C ASP A 65 18.62 2.36 -10.85
N GLY A 66 18.02 1.15 -10.92
CA GLY A 66 16.69 0.83 -10.39
C GLY A 66 16.75 0.13 -9.03
N PHE A 67 16.24 -1.11 -8.96
CA PHE A 67 16.22 -1.90 -7.71
C PHE A 67 17.62 -2.13 -7.13
N LYS A 68 18.64 -2.40 -7.98
CA LYS A 68 20.01 -2.60 -7.50
C LYS A 68 20.55 -1.38 -6.76
N ARG A 69 20.28 -0.17 -7.25
CA ARG A 69 20.67 1.08 -6.56
C ARG A 69 20.14 1.09 -5.12
N LEU A 70 18.89 0.71 -4.91
CA LEU A 70 18.30 0.68 -3.56
C LEU A 70 18.87 -0.43 -2.69
N VAL A 71 19.10 -1.62 -3.26
CA VAL A 71 19.63 -2.78 -2.53
C VAL A 71 21.09 -2.59 -2.13
N GLU A 72 21.93 -2.01 -3.01
CA GLU A 72 23.37 -1.91 -2.83
C GLU A 72 23.78 -0.63 -2.10
N GLN A 73 23.08 0.48 -2.31
CA GLN A 73 23.45 1.79 -1.76
C GLN A 73 22.50 2.27 -0.66
N GLY A 74 21.38 1.58 -0.45
CA GLY A 74 20.40 1.87 0.59
C GLY A 74 20.49 0.94 1.78
N PHE A 75 19.42 0.85 2.55
CA PHE A 75 19.24 -0.09 3.67
C PHE A 75 18.13 -1.09 3.36
N ASN A 76 18.43 -2.39 3.42
CA ASN A 76 17.50 -3.47 3.12
C ASN A 76 17.04 -4.20 4.39
N CYS A 77 15.76 -4.06 4.74
CA CYS A 77 15.11 -4.82 5.81
C CYS A 77 14.62 -6.17 5.25
N LYS A 78 15.49 -7.20 5.33
CA LYS A 78 15.28 -8.51 4.67
C LYS A 78 14.16 -9.35 5.27
N ASN A 79 13.65 -9.00 6.45
CA ASN A 79 12.65 -9.77 7.20
C ASN A 79 11.50 -8.83 7.63
N ASN A 80 10.90 -8.15 6.63
CA ASN A 80 9.83 -7.19 6.84
C ASN A 80 8.47 -7.83 6.54
N HIS A 81 7.50 -7.68 7.44
CA HIS A 81 6.21 -8.37 7.35
C HIS A 81 5.01 -7.48 7.65
N PHE A 82 3.91 -7.78 7.02
CA PHE A 82 2.60 -7.40 7.54
C PHE A 82 2.30 -8.18 8.80
N ASN A 83 1.91 -7.48 9.85
CA ASN A 83 1.54 -8.07 11.14
C ASN A 83 0.02 -8.16 11.33
N TYR A 84 -0.75 -8.09 10.23
CA TYR A 84 -2.20 -8.19 10.21
C TYR A 84 -2.71 -8.88 8.93
N ALA A 85 -3.99 -9.26 8.93
CA ALA A 85 -4.77 -9.68 7.77
C ALA A 85 -6.19 -9.08 7.86
N PRO A 86 -6.88 -8.84 6.71
CA PRO A 86 -6.47 -9.22 5.36
C PRO A 86 -5.36 -8.31 4.79
N THR A 87 -4.43 -8.94 4.07
CA THR A 87 -3.37 -8.27 3.32
C THR A 87 -3.90 -7.84 1.96
N SER A 88 -4.33 -6.59 1.85
CA SER A 88 -4.94 -6.04 0.62
C SER A 88 -4.61 -4.56 0.45
N THR A 89 -4.81 -4.04 -0.78
CA THR A 89 -4.34 -2.71 -1.20
C THR A 89 -4.73 -1.57 -0.24
N GLY A 90 -6.02 -1.47 0.14
CA GLY A 90 -6.49 -0.39 1.03
C GLY A 90 -5.83 -0.44 2.40
N PRO A 91 -5.95 -1.56 3.17
CA PRO A 91 -5.23 -1.74 4.43
C PRO A 91 -3.71 -1.58 4.29
N GLY A 92 -3.10 -2.14 3.23
CA GLY A 92 -1.66 -2.10 3.01
C GLY A 92 -1.13 -0.68 2.89
N HIS A 93 -1.65 0.09 1.94
CA HIS A 93 -1.27 1.49 1.77
C HIS A 93 -1.53 2.31 3.04
N THR A 94 -2.68 2.10 3.71
CA THR A 94 -2.99 2.81 4.95
C THR A 94 -1.96 2.52 6.04
N SER A 95 -1.60 1.25 6.25
CA SER A 95 -0.66 0.88 7.31
C SER A 95 0.75 1.40 7.08
N VAL A 96 1.22 1.43 5.82
CA VAL A 96 2.53 2.01 5.44
C VAL A 96 2.61 3.48 5.88
N TYR A 97 1.56 4.25 5.66
CA TYR A 97 1.59 5.70 5.88
C TYR A 97 1.07 6.13 7.26
N THR A 98 0.30 5.30 7.96
CA THR A 98 -0.19 5.61 9.32
C THR A 98 0.68 5.04 10.43
N GLY A 99 1.54 4.07 10.12
CA GLY A 99 2.34 3.37 11.14
C GLY A 99 1.52 2.53 12.10
N THR A 100 0.34 2.06 11.66
CA THR A 100 -0.53 1.21 12.49
C THR A 100 -1.31 0.20 11.65
N THR A 101 -2.19 -0.55 12.26
CA THR A 101 -2.90 -1.70 11.67
C THR A 101 -4.40 -1.41 11.47
N PRO A 102 -5.13 -2.22 10.69
CA PRO A 102 -6.57 -2.05 10.45
C PRO A 102 -7.43 -1.95 11.71
N SER A 103 -7.03 -2.61 12.79
CA SER A 103 -7.73 -2.51 14.08
C SER A 103 -7.81 -1.07 14.60
N VAL A 104 -6.83 -0.23 14.28
CA VAL A 104 -6.71 1.17 14.72
C VAL A 104 -7.12 2.14 13.62
N HIS A 105 -6.49 2.05 12.41
CA HIS A 105 -6.80 3.01 11.34
C HIS A 105 -8.17 2.79 10.67
N GLY A 106 -8.80 1.62 10.89
CA GLY A 106 -10.17 1.34 10.50
C GLY A 106 -10.39 0.91 9.05
N ILE A 107 -9.38 0.94 8.17
CA ILE A 107 -9.49 0.43 6.80
C ILE A 107 -9.22 -1.08 6.84
N ILE A 108 -10.30 -1.87 6.92
CA ILE A 108 -10.23 -3.33 7.14
C ILE A 108 -10.26 -4.16 5.85
N GLY A 109 -10.33 -3.51 4.69
CA GLY A 109 -10.36 -4.13 3.37
C GLY A 109 -10.48 -3.06 2.29
N ASN A 110 -10.45 -3.47 1.02
CA ASN A 110 -10.78 -2.57 -0.09
C ASN A 110 -12.27 -2.21 -0.05
N ASN A 111 -13.10 -3.21 0.21
CA ASN A 111 -14.53 -3.07 0.49
C ASN A 111 -14.84 -3.86 1.77
N TRP A 112 -15.85 -3.46 2.51
CA TRP A 112 -16.38 -4.25 3.62
C TRP A 112 -17.86 -3.99 3.82
N TYR A 113 -18.55 -4.92 4.49
CA TYR A 113 -19.92 -4.70 4.93
C TYR A 113 -19.92 -3.79 6.16
N ASP A 114 -20.55 -2.62 6.04
CA ASP A 114 -20.73 -1.68 7.14
C ASP A 114 -22.01 -2.01 7.92
N LYS A 115 -21.83 -2.42 9.17
CA LYS A 115 -22.93 -2.86 10.06
C LYS A 115 -23.90 -1.74 10.41
N GLN A 116 -23.49 -0.47 10.33
CA GLN A 116 -24.34 0.67 10.63
C GLN A 116 -25.17 1.11 9.42
N LEU A 117 -24.55 1.11 8.26
CA LEU A 117 -25.19 1.46 6.99
C LEU A 117 -25.99 0.30 6.39
N ASP A 118 -25.81 -0.92 6.88
CA ASP A 118 -26.37 -2.16 6.32
C ASP A 118 -26.07 -2.31 4.82
N ALA A 119 -24.86 -1.96 4.41
CA ALA A 119 -24.43 -1.93 3.02
C ALA A 119 -22.93 -2.19 2.87
N SER A 120 -22.53 -2.62 1.66
CA SER A 120 -21.11 -2.68 1.31
C SER A 120 -20.58 -1.26 1.06
N VAL A 121 -19.45 -0.93 1.65
CA VAL A 121 -18.75 0.35 1.45
C VAL A 121 -17.38 0.11 0.85
N TYR A 122 -16.93 1.06 0.04
CA TYR A 122 -15.57 1.09 -0.50
C TYR A 122 -14.68 1.99 0.37
N CYS A 123 -13.42 1.61 0.59
CA CYS A 123 -12.52 2.26 1.54
C CYS A 123 -12.29 3.76 1.31
N ALA A 124 -12.37 4.22 0.07
CA ALA A 124 -12.14 5.61 -0.32
C ALA A 124 -13.38 6.35 -0.84
N SER A 125 -14.52 5.68 -1.05
CA SER A 125 -15.73 6.33 -1.62
C SER A 125 -16.30 7.39 -0.68
N ASP A 126 -16.68 8.53 -1.25
CA ASP A 126 -17.29 9.65 -0.53
C ASP A 126 -18.20 10.47 -1.46
N ASP A 127 -19.50 10.28 -1.33
CA ASP A 127 -20.52 10.95 -2.15
C ASP A 127 -20.72 12.43 -1.78
N THR A 128 -20.05 12.94 -0.73
CA THR A 128 -20.08 14.37 -0.39
C THR A 128 -19.22 15.21 -1.34
N TYR A 129 -18.33 14.57 -2.07
CA TYR A 129 -17.43 15.22 -3.04
C TYR A 129 -17.80 14.85 -4.48
N VAL A 130 -17.35 15.66 -5.42
CA VAL A 130 -17.56 15.45 -6.86
C VAL A 130 -16.25 15.17 -7.57
N SER A 131 -16.35 14.55 -8.73
CA SER A 131 -15.20 14.26 -9.57
C SER A 131 -14.62 15.54 -10.18
N VAL A 132 -13.30 15.60 -10.26
CA VAL A 132 -12.55 16.67 -10.94
C VAL A 132 -11.68 16.06 -12.04
N GLY A 133 -11.87 16.49 -13.27
CA GLY A 133 -11.18 15.99 -14.45
C GLY A 133 -11.94 14.93 -15.25
N THR A 134 -13.12 14.51 -14.78
CA THR A 134 -14.03 13.60 -15.49
C THR A 134 -15.48 13.92 -15.14
N THR A 135 -16.41 13.47 -15.98
CA THR A 135 -17.86 13.54 -15.74
C THR A 135 -18.42 12.28 -15.06
N SER A 136 -17.60 11.22 -14.92
CA SER A 136 -17.97 10.00 -14.22
C SER A 136 -17.86 10.16 -12.69
N ASP A 137 -18.35 9.17 -11.93
CA ASP A 137 -18.23 9.15 -10.47
C ASP A 137 -16.83 8.74 -9.95
N ALA A 138 -15.86 8.55 -10.85
CA ALA A 138 -14.51 8.06 -10.51
C ALA A 138 -13.73 8.98 -9.54
N GLY A 139 -14.14 10.23 -9.39
CA GLY A 139 -13.51 11.19 -8.46
C GLY A 139 -14.25 11.40 -7.15
N LYS A 140 -15.34 10.69 -6.86
CA LYS A 140 -16.06 10.77 -5.58
C LYS A 140 -15.32 10.02 -4.48
N MET A 141 -14.15 10.50 -4.12
CA MET A 141 -13.22 9.83 -3.20
C MET A 141 -12.69 10.81 -2.15
N SER A 142 -12.47 10.31 -0.92
CA SER A 142 -11.75 10.99 0.15
C SER A 142 -11.18 9.99 1.17
N PRO A 143 -10.25 10.39 2.05
CA PRO A 143 -9.73 9.53 3.11
C PRO A 143 -10.63 9.45 4.36
N HIS A 144 -11.89 9.92 4.32
CA HIS A 144 -12.75 10.10 5.48
C HIS A 144 -12.99 8.84 6.33
N ARG A 145 -12.83 7.64 5.75
CA ARG A 145 -12.98 6.38 6.48
C ARG A 145 -11.74 5.99 7.28
N MET A 146 -10.60 6.63 7.02
CA MET A 146 -9.37 6.46 7.80
C MET A 146 -9.46 7.26 9.10
N SER A 147 -9.28 6.58 10.24
CA SER A 147 -9.57 7.15 11.58
C SER A 147 -8.38 7.83 12.24
N VAL A 148 -7.20 7.85 11.59
CA VAL A 148 -5.94 8.35 12.15
C VAL A 148 -5.18 9.18 11.12
N THR A 149 -4.22 9.98 11.57
CA THR A 149 -3.33 10.73 10.68
C THR A 149 -2.30 9.82 9.99
N THR A 150 -1.78 10.31 8.88
CA THR A 150 -0.65 9.70 8.15
C THR A 150 0.64 10.46 8.44
N ILE A 151 1.80 9.89 8.05
CA ILE A 151 3.09 10.59 8.06
C ILE A 151 3.05 11.84 7.16
N THR A 152 2.27 11.81 6.08
CA THR A 152 2.05 12.95 5.19
C THR A 152 1.24 14.05 5.87
N ASP A 153 0.22 13.68 6.68
CA ASP A 153 -0.51 14.65 7.51
C ASP A 153 0.40 15.29 8.56
N GLU A 154 1.19 14.48 9.29
CA GLU A 154 2.09 14.98 10.34
C GLU A 154 3.17 15.92 9.76
N LEU A 155 3.68 15.63 8.56
CA LEU A 155 4.62 16.52 7.87
C LEU A 155 3.94 17.86 7.51
N ARG A 156 2.72 17.81 7.00
CA ARG A 156 1.93 19.00 6.68
C ARG A 156 1.65 19.85 7.93
N LEU A 157 1.26 19.20 9.03
CA LEU A 157 1.04 19.86 10.32
C LEU A 157 2.33 20.48 10.86
N HIS A 158 3.44 19.73 10.84
CA HIS A 158 4.74 20.20 11.31
C HIS A 158 5.24 21.42 10.52
N THR A 159 5.05 21.42 9.21
CA THR A 159 5.44 22.55 8.33
C THR A 159 4.39 23.65 8.27
N GLN A 160 3.35 23.61 9.11
CA GLN A 160 2.25 24.58 9.11
C GLN A 160 1.61 24.73 7.72
N MET A 161 1.40 23.59 7.04
CA MET A 161 0.83 23.47 5.69
C MET A 161 1.69 24.06 4.56
N GLN A 162 2.95 24.40 4.81
CA GLN A 162 3.85 24.95 3.79
C GLN A 162 4.45 23.84 2.91
N GLY A 163 4.88 22.70 3.49
CA GLY A 163 5.35 21.56 2.72
C GLY A 163 4.23 20.98 1.86
N LYS A 164 4.55 20.52 0.66
CA LYS A 164 3.59 19.93 -0.27
C LYS A 164 3.53 18.41 -0.10
N THR A 165 2.33 17.85 -0.25
CA THR A 165 2.11 16.41 -0.35
C THR A 165 1.32 16.11 -1.62
N ILE A 166 1.90 15.30 -2.50
CA ILE A 166 1.29 14.81 -3.74
C ILE A 166 1.30 13.29 -3.72
N ALA A 167 0.16 12.66 -4.00
CA ALA A 167 0.02 11.22 -4.06
C ALA A 167 -0.50 10.77 -5.43
N ILE A 168 0.08 9.70 -5.99
CA ILE A 168 -0.16 9.25 -7.37
C ILE A 168 -0.26 7.73 -7.41
N ALA A 169 -1.32 7.21 -8.04
CA ALA A 169 -1.49 5.78 -8.28
C ALA A 169 -2.43 5.52 -9.47
N LEU A 170 -2.40 4.32 -10.06
CA LEU A 170 -3.48 3.92 -10.96
C LEU A 170 -4.78 3.66 -10.21
N LYS A 171 -4.70 3.11 -8.98
CA LYS A 171 -5.84 2.85 -8.10
C LYS A 171 -6.09 4.07 -7.20
N ASP A 172 -7.33 4.55 -7.11
CA ASP A 172 -7.71 5.68 -6.26
C ASP A 172 -7.25 5.52 -4.80
N ARG A 173 -7.50 4.35 -4.18
CA ARG A 173 -7.09 4.03 -2.82
C ARG A 173 -5.58 4.07 -2.60
N GLY A 174 -4.80 3.76 -3.65
CA GLY A 174 -3.33 3.85 -3.65
C GLY A 174 -2.79 5.29 -3.68
N ALA A 175 -3.63 6.27 -3.99
CA ALA A 175 -3.30 7.70 -3.92
C ALA A 175 -3.98 8.38 -2.71
N VAL A 176 -5.27 8.17 -2.52
CA VAL A 176 -6.09 8.82 -1.48
C VAL A 176 -5.60 8.50 -0.07
N LEU A 177 -5.36 7.21 0.23
CA LEU A 177 -4.97 6.79 1.58
C LEU A 177 -3.54 7.22 1.95
N PRO A 178 -2.51 7.08 1.07
CA PRO A 178 -1.18 7.67 1.29
C PRO A 178 -1.16 9.19 1.39
N GLY A 179 -1.98 9.88 0.59
CA GLY A 179 -2.09 11.32 0.64
C GLY A 179 -2.55 11.83 2.01
N GLY A 180 -3.37 11.04 2.72
CA GLY A 180 -3.92 11.42 4.00
C GLY A 180 -4.98 12.52 3.89
N HIS A 181 -5.28 13.13 5.03
CA HIS A 181 -6.37 14.12 5.15
C HIS A 181 -5.98 15.52 4.64
N THR A 182 -4.68 15.82 4.56
CA THR A 182 -4.19 17.18 4.32
C THR A 182 -3.38 17.34 3.04
N ALA A 183 -3.35 16.31 2.16
CA ALA A 183 -2.60 16.38 0.92
C ALA A 183 -3.02 17.57 0.04
N ASN A 184 -2.06 18.15 -0.68
CA ASN A 184 -2.34 19.15 -1.70
C ASN A 184 -3.08 18.53 -2.90
N ALA A 185 -2.73 17.28 -3.24
CA ALA A 185 -3.38 16.53 -4.28
C ALA A 185 -3.21 15.01 -4.09
N ALA A 186 -4.23 14.25 -4.47
CA ALA A 186 -4.13 12.84 -4.81
C ALA A 186 -4.70 12.66 -6.21
N TYR A 187 -3.91 12.02 -7.09
CA TYR A 187 -4.29 11.76 -8.48
C TYR A 187 -4.33 10.27 -8.75
N TRP A 188 -5.35 9.82 -9.48
CA TRP A 188 -5.46 8.44 -9.92
C TRP A 188 -5.94 8.33 -11.36
N PHE A 189 -5.63 7.20 -11.98
CA PHE A 189 -5.92 7.01 -13.39
C PHE A 189 -7.32 6.44 -13.59
N HIS A 190 -8.21 7.26 -14.15
CA HIS A 190 -9.50 6.82 -14.65
C HIS A 190 -9.32 6.28 -16.08
N GLY A 191 -9.30 4.95 -16.20
CA GLY A 191 -9.19 4.26 -17.48
C GLY A 191 -10.41 4.54 -18.35
N GLY A 192 -11.50 3.79 -18.16
CA GLY A 192 -12.75 3.97 -18.87
C GLY A 192 -12.55 4.31 -20.34
N ASP A 193 -13.40 5.17 -20.86
CA ASP A 193 -13.30 5.68 -22.24
C ASP A 193 -12.40 6.94 -22.33
N GLU A 194 -11.93 7.46 -21.20
CA GLU A 194 -11.23 8.75 -21.14
C GLU A 194 -9.71 8.63 -21.09
N GLY A 195 -9.17 7.66 -20.33
CA GLY A 195 -7.73 7.47 -20.16
C GLY A 195 -7.04 8.68 -19.52
N LYS A 196 -7.58 9.21 -18.42
CA LYS A 196 -7.15 10.46 -17.79
C LYS A 196 -6.77 10.29 -16.33
N TRP A 197 -5.86 11.13 -15.89
CA TRP A 197 -5.61 11.37 -14.48
C TRP A 197 -6.67 12.31 -13.93
N VAL A 198 -7.31 11.90 -12.85
CA VAL A 198 -8.43 12.61 -12.20
C VAL A 198 -8.16 12.78 -10.71
N THR A 199 -8.99 13.57 -10.06
CA THR A 199 -8.97 13.78 -8.61
C THR A 199 -10.38 14.02 -8.07
N SER A 200 -10.47 14.35 -6.78
CA SER A 200 -11.69 14.70 -6.07
C SER A 200 -11.76 16.19 -5.75
N SER A 201 -12.97 16.72 -5.67
CA SER A 201 -13.19 18.05 -5.11
C SER A 201 -12.83 18.16 -3.63
N TYR A 202 -12.51 17.04 -2.97
CA TYR A 202 -11.87 17.03 -1.65
C TYR A 202 -10.54 17.79 -1.66
N TYR A 203 -9.74 17.62 -2.70
CA TYR A 203 -8.42 18.23 -2.82
C TYR A 203 -8.45 19.57 -3.55
N MET A 204 -9.21 19.69 -4.61
CA MET A 204 -9.23 20.90 -5.46
C MET A 204 -10.51 21.01 -6.29
N SER A 205 -10.86 22.22 -6.69
CA SER A 205 -12.06 22.48 -7.50
C SER A 205 -11.85 22.29 -9.00
N GLN A 206 -10.61 22.29 -9.48
CA GLN A 206 -10.24 22.09 -10.88
C GLN A 206 -8.82 21.52 -10.99
N LEU A 207 -8.55 20.73 -12.05
CA LEU A 207 -7.21 20.24 -12.32
C LEU A 207 -6.24 21.38 -12.63
N PRO A 208 -4.99 21.34 -12.12
CA PRO A 208 -3.94 22.23 -12.56
C PRO A 208 -3.71 22.14 -14.08
N LYS A 209 -3.22 23.23 -14.68
CA LYS A 209 -2.96 23.28 -16.12
C LYS A 209 -2.07 22.12 -16.58
N TRP A 210 -1.01 21.80 -15.83
CA TRP A 210 -0.07 20.74 -16.20
C TRP A 210 -0.72 19.34 -16.23
N VAL A 211 -1.70 19.07 -15.36
CA VAL A 211 -2.47 17.81 -15.38
C VAL A 211 -3.35 17.74 -16.63
N ASN A 212 -4.02 18.84 -16.97
CA ASN A 212 -4.82 18.91 -18.19
C ASN A 212 -3.94 18.75 -19.45
N ASP A 213 -2.76 19.39 -19.47
CA ASP A 213 -1.79 19.26 -20.55
C ASP A 213 -1.31 17.80 -20.69
N PHE A 214 -0.99 17.14 -19.56
CA PHE A 214 -0.61 15.72 -19.54
C PHE A 214 -1.75 14.83 -20.07
N ASN A 215 -2.97 15.04 -19.60
CA ASN A 215 -4.15 14.29 -20.02
C ASN A 215 -4.45 14.43 -21.52
N THR A 216 -4.07 15.54 -22.15
CA THR A 216 -4.27 15.82 -23.57
C THR A 216 -3.03 15.58 -24.43
N SER A 217 -1.88 15.24 -23.83
CA SER A 217 -0.61 15.04 -24.53
C SER A 217 -0.57 13.81 -25.44
N GLY A 218 -1.52 12.89 -25.30
CA GLY A 218 -1.49 11.60 -25.99
C GLY A 218 -0.63 10.53 -25.29
N THR A 219 -0.06 10.82 -24.12
CA THR A 219 0.80 9.87 -23.40
C THR A 219 0.07 8.57 -23.07
N ALA A 220 -1.14 8.62 -22.50
CA ALA A 220 -1.93 7.42 -22.23
C ALA A 220 -2.24 6.64 -23.53
N GLN A 221 -2.55 7.35 -24.63
CA GLN A 221 -2.78 6.73 -25.93
C GLN A 221 -1.52 6.03 -26.48
N SER A 222 -0.33 6.55 -26.23
CA SER A 222 0.94 5.94 -26.70
C SER A 222 1.24 4.60 -26.03
N TYR A 223 0.67 4.34 -24.85
CA TYR A 223 0.73 3.07 -24.13
C TYR A 223 -0.29 2.03 -24.61
N LYS A 224 -1.20 2.39 -25.52
CA LYS A 224 -2.03 1.46 -26.29
C LYS A 224 -1.17 0.78 -27.34
N ARG A 225 -0.42 -0.22 -26.96
CA ARG A 225 0.49 -0.94 -27.84
C ARG A 225 0.57 -2.42 -27.51
N GLU A 226 1.07 -3.20 -28.45
CA GLU A 226 1.38 -4.61 -28.26
C GLU A 226 2.40 -4.76 -27.13
N TRP A 227 2.21 -5.77 -26.27
CA TRP A 227 3.13 -6.11 -25.20
C TRP A 227 4.02 -7.26 -25.66
N ASN A 228 5.20 -6.91 -26.13
CA ASN A 228 6.30 -7.83 -26.40
C ASN A 228 7.22 -7.89 -25.18
N THR A 229 7.98 -8.96 -25.03
CA THR A 229 9.03 -9.02 -23.99
C THR A 229 10.06 -7.91 -24.19
N LEU A 230 10.59 -7.35 -23.10
CA LEU A 230 11.62 -6.29 -23.09
C LEU A 230 12.92 -6.78 -23.73
N ARG A 231 13.25 -8.06 -23.51
CA ARG A 231 14.46 -8.74 -24.01
C ARG A 231 14.08 -10.00 -24.79
N ASP A 232 15.08 -10.70 -25.33
CA ASP A 232 14.82 -12.03 -25.90
C ASP A 232 14.20 -12.94 -24.85
N ILE A 233 13.07 -13.56 -25.16
CA ILE A 233 12.32 -14.43 -24.25
C ILE A 233 13.15 -15.57 -23.64
N LYS A 234 14.25 -15.98 -24.30
CA LYS A 234 15.20 -16.95 -23.79
C LYS A 234 15.99 -16.48 -22.58
N GLU A 235 16.04 -15.19 -22.34
CA GLU A 235 16.68 -14.59 -21.16
C GLU A 235 15.79 -14.65 -19.91
N TYR A 236 14.48 -14.88 -20.10
CA TYR A 236 13.50 -15.01 -19.02
C TYR A 236 13.58 -16.41 -18.39
N ARG A 237 14.53 -16.57 -17.47
CA ARG A 237 14.85 -17.88 -16.85
C ARG A 237 14.30 -18.05 -15.45
N GLU A 238 13.86 -16.95 -14.83
CA GLU A 238 13.41 -16.90 -13.45
C GLU A 238 11.88 -17.01 -13.32
N SER A 239 11.20 -17.32 -14.43
CA SER A 239 9.76 -17.56 -14.55
C SER A 239 9.46 -18.90 -15.23
N GLY A 240 8.18 -19.29 -15.23
CA GLY A 240 7.68 -20.50 -15.86
C GLY A 240 7.80 -20.52 -17.39
N ILE A 241 7.22 -21.54 -18.01
CA ILE A 241 7.09 -21.60 -19.47
C ILE A 241 6.06 -20.56 -19.94
N ASP A 242 6.28 -20.00 -21.13
CA ASP A 242 5.48 -18.92 -21.72
C ASP A 242 4.01 -19.33 -22.01
N ASN A 243 3.76 -20.54 -22.39
CA ASN A 243 2.41 -21.04 -22.64
C ASN A 243 2.05 -22.12 -21.63
N ASN A 244 1.27 -21.77 -20.63
CA ASN A 244 0.86 -22.70 -19.59
C ASN A 244 -0.63 -22.57 -19.22
N LEU A 245 -1.15 -23.53 -18.45
CA LEU A 245 -2.56 -23.60 -18.05
C LEU A 245 -2.85 -22.87 -16.73
N PHE A 246 -1.84 -22.29 -16.09
CA PHE A 246 -1.94 -21.63 -14.80
C PHE A 246 -2.22 -20.12 -14.92
N GLU A 247 -2.01 -19.57 -16.10
CA GLU A 247 -2.14 -18.16 -16.42
C GLU A 247 -3.51 -17.85 -17.03
N GLY A 248 -4.02 -16.67 -16.71
CA GLY A 248 -5.09 -16.05 -17.45
C GLY A 248 -4.60 -15.51 -18.79
N LYS A 249 -5.50 -14.92 -19.56
CA LYS A 249 -5.22 -14.25 -20.84
C LYS A 249 -6.17 -13.10 -21.04
N PHE A 250 -5.77 -12.17 -21.90
CA PHE A 250 -6.68 -11.10 -22.29
C PHE A 250 -7.88 -11.66 -23.08
N GLU A 251 -9.00 -11.01 -22.98
CA GLU A 251 -10.20 -11.39 -23.74
C GLU A 251 -9.90 -11.39 -25.25
N GLY A 252 -10.27 -12.48 -25.93
CA GLY A 252 -10.03 -12.67 -27.36
C GLY A 252 -8.69 -13.31 -27.71
N GLU A 253 -7.76 -13.46 -26.78
CA GLU A 253 -6.52 -14.24 -26.99
C GLU A 253 -6.78 -15.74 -26.96
N THR A 254 -6.04 -16.48 -27.78
CA THR A 254 -6.14 -17.95 -27.89
C THR A 254 -5.07 -18.67 -27.06
N SER A 255 -3.98 -18.00 -26.71
CA SER A 255 -2.88 -18.52 -25.88
C SER A 255 -2.54 -17.54 -24.77
N THR A 256 -1.74 -17.97 -23.80
CA THR A 256 -1.16 -17.16 -22.75
C THR A 256 0.22 -16.60 -23.10
N SER A 257 0.72 -16.91 -24.32
CA SER A 257 2.08 -16.61 -24.75
C SER A 257 2.25 -15.21 -25.30
N PHE A 258 3.45 -14.66 -25.12
CA PHE A 258 3.88 -13.47 -25.84
C PHE A 258 3.87 -13.66 -27.36
N PRO A 259 3.60 -12.57 -28.15
CA PRO A 259 3.23 -11.24 -27.70
C PRO A 259 1.74 -11.12 -27.36
N HIS A 260 1.42 -10.30 -26.35
CA HIS A 260 0.04 -9.94 -26.05
C HIS A 260 -0.43 -8.76 -26.87
N LYS A 261 -1.69 -8.82 -27.34
CA LYS A 261 -2.29 -7.80 -28.20
C LYS A 261 -3.47 -7.08 -27.55
N PRO A 262 -3.27 -6.45 -26.39
CA PRO A 262 -4.36 -5.74 -25.70
C PRO A 262 -4.93 -4.58 -26.53
N VAL A 263 -4.21 -4.08 -27.54
CA VAL A 263 -4.63 -3.00 -28.44
C VAL A 263 -5.89 -3.36 -29.23
N GLU A 264 -6.01 -4.61 -29.70
CA GLU A 264 -7.20 -5.04 -30.45
C GLU A 264 -8.47 -4.99 -29.59
N LEU A 265 -8.32 -5.25 -28.29
CA LEU A 265 -9.38 -5.10 -27.29
C LEU A 265 -9.70 -3.63 -26.99
N LEU A 266 -8.68 -2.81 -26.84
CA LEU A 266 -8.81 -1.38 -26.62
C LEU A 266 -9.58 -0.69 -27.73
N ASP A 267 -9.31 -1.06 -28.99
CA ASP A 267 -10.00 -0.50 -30.15
C ASP A 267 -11.48 -0.92 -30.20
N LYS A 268 -11.81 -2.14 -29.74
CA LYS A 268 -13.21 -2.63 -29.68
C LYS A 268 -13.99 -2.02 -28.53
N THR A 269 -13.37 -1.86 -27.36
CA THR A 269 -14.05 -1.42 -26.12
C THR A 269 -13.89 0.06 -25.85
N LYS A 270 -12.95 0.75 -26.51
CA LYS A 270 -12.52 2.14 -26.23
C LYS A 270 -12.13 2.38 -24.77
N LYS A 271 -11.73 1.34 -24.05
CA LYS A 271 -11.38 1.41 -22.62
C LYS A 271 -9.89 1.41 -22.41
N PHE A 272 -9.41 2.35 -21.60
CA PHE A 272 -8.02 2.46 -21.21
C PHE A 272 -7.65 1.56 -19.99
N ASP A 273 -8.62 0.95 -19.33
CA ASP A 273 -8.35 0.12 -18.14
C ASP A 273 -7.40 -1.04 -18.41
N ILE A 274 -7.36 -1.55 -19.63
CA ILE A 274 -6.48 -2.66 -20.00
C ILE A 274 -5.00 -2.29 -19.86
N ILE A 275 -4.63 -0.99 -19.96
CA ILE A 275 -3.26 -0.53 -19.73
C ILE A 275 -2.80 -0.89 -18.31
N LYS A 276 -3.72 -0.86 -17.33
CA LYS A 276 -3.44 -1.22 -15.94
C LYS A 276 -2.95 -2.66 -15.80
N ALA A 277 -3.45 -3.58 -16.64
CA ALA A 277 -3.07 -4.99 -16.64
C ALA A 277 -1.85 -5.31 -17.54
N THR A 278 -1.08 -4.29 -17.91
CA THR A 278 0.19 -4.38 -18.62
C THR A 278 1.26 -3.59 -17.86
N PRO A 279 2.57 -3.83 -18.08
CA PRO A 279 3.62 -3.01 -17.45
C PRO A 279 3.55 -1.54 -17.83
N PHE A 280 2.87 -1.20 -18.91
CA PHE A 280 2.74 0.19 -19.40
C PHE A 280 1.95 1.08 -18.45
N GLY A 281 1.09 0.52 -17.59
CA GLY A 281 0.45 1.31 -16.53
C GLY A 281 1.46 1.81 -15.49
N ASN A 282 2.49 1.03 -15.17
CA ASN A 282 3.58 1.49 -14.31
C ASN A 282 4.41 2.58 -15.01
N SER A 283 4.71 2.42 -16.30
CA SER A 283 5.43 3.45 -17.08
C SER A 283 4.63 4.75 -17.14
N LEU A 284 3.31 4.69 -17.35
CA LEU A 284 2.41 5.84 -17.30
C LEU A 284 2.41 6.51 -15.92
N THR A 285 2.48 5.72 -14.84
CA THR A 285 2.57 6.23 -13.46
C THR A 285 3.90 6.94 -13.23
N ALA A 286 5.02 6.38 -13.69
CA ALA A 286 6.33 7.00 -13.61
C ALA A 286 6.40 8.33 -14.38
N ASP A 287 5.85 8.37 -15.60
CA ASP A 287 5.79 9.60 -16.40
C ASP A 287 5.01 10.71 -15.68
N PHE A 288 3.84 10.36 -15.12
CA PHE A 288 3.02 11.34 -14.39
C PHE A 288 3.69 11.79 -13.08
N ALA A 289 4.37 10.88 -12.36
CA ALA A 289 5.11 11.22 -11.15
C ALA A 289 6.31 12.15 -11.44
N ILE A 290 7.03 11.93 -12.53
CA ILE A 290 8.12 12.80 -12.98
C ILE A 290 7.59 14.18 -13.36
N GLU A 291 6.46 14.24 -14.06
CA GLU A 291 5.82 15.52 -14.42
C GLU A 291 5.36 16.26 -13.14
N ALA A 292 4.71 15.58 -12.20
CA ALA A 292 4.31 16.17 -10.93
C ALA A 292 5.50 16.72 -10.13
N LEU A 293 6.61 15.96 -10.04
CA LEU A 293 7.86 16.40 -9.40
C LEU A 293 8.35 17.73 -9.95
N GLN A 294 8.29 17.90 -11.27
CA GLN A 294 8.81 19.08 -11.97
C GLN A 294 7.84 20.26 -11.87
N GLN A 295 6.57 20.05 -12.16
CA GLN A 295 5.56 21.12 -12.24
C GLN A 295 5.17 21.67 -10.88
N GLU A 296 5.16 20.81 -9.86
CA GLU A 296 4.88 21.23 -8.48
C GLU A 296 6.14 21.74 -7.76
N ASN A 297 7.32 21.68 -8.41
CA ASN A 297 8.61 22.09 -7.84
C ASN A 297 8.91 21.41 -6.50
N LEU A 298 8.63 20.09 -6.40
CA LEU A 298 8.85 19.36 -5.15
C LEU A 298 10.34 19.30 -4.78
N GLY A 299 10.63 19.59 -3.51
CA GLY A 299 11.99 19.60 -2.98
C GLY A 299 12.89 20.75 -3.48
N LYS A 300 12.30 21.85 -4.00
CA LYS A 300 13.08 22.98 -4.51
C LYS A 300 13.47 24.00 -3.44
N ASP A 301 12.80 23.98 -2.31
CA ASP A 301 13.11 24.87 -1.19
C ASP A 301 13.67 24.10 0.03
N ASN A 302 13.68 24.72 1.20
CA ASN A 302 14.17 24.13 2.44
C ASN A 302 13.06 23.52 3.31
N ILE A 303 11.81 23.51 2.82
CA ILE A 303 10.67 22.90 3.49
C ILE A 303 10.48 21.51 2.89
N THR A 304 10.52 20.49 3.72
CA THR A 304 10.39 19.11 3.24
C THR A 304 9.02 18.88 2.62
N ASP A 305 9.01 18.42 1.38
CA ASP A 305 7.82 17.95 0.65
C ASP A 305 7.68 16.43 0.73
N PHE A 306 6.53 15.90 0.29
CA PHE A 306 6.28 14.46 0.20
C PHE A 306 5.68 14.09 -1.16
N LEU A 307 6.27 13.09 -1.82
CA LEU A 307 5.75 12.46 -3.03
C LEU A 307 5.46 10.98 -2.75
N ALA A 308 4.18 10.58 -2.78
CA ALA A 308 3.76 9.19 -2.66
C ALA A 308 3.42 8.63 -4.06
N VAL A 309 4.07 7.54 -4.46
CA VAL A 309 3.85 6.89 -5.75
C VAL A 309 3.54 5.43 -5.54
N SER A 310 2.40 4.95 -6.08
CA SER A 310 2.05 3.53 -6.06
C SER A 310 2.01 2.98 -7.49
N PHE A 311 2.86 1.97 -7.75
CA PHE A 311 2.92 1.23 -9.00
C PHE A 311 1.96 0.05 -8.94
N SER A 312 0.80 0.17 -9.57
CA SER A 312 -0.30 -0.77 -9.38
C SER A 312 -0.38 -1.86 -10.45
N SER A 313 0.31 -1.74 -11.59
CA SER A 313 0.21 -2.73 -12.68
C SER A 313 0.76 -4.10 -12.29
N THR A 314 1.72 -4.16 -11.38
CA THR A 314 2.27 -5.40 -10.84
C THR A 314 1.19 -6.29 -10.23
N ASP A 315 0.21 -5.71 -9.53
CA ASP A 315 -0.93 -6.43 -8.97
C ASP A 315 -1.91 -6.91 -10.05
N TYR A 316 -2.26 -6.07 -11.01
CA TYR A 316 -3.14 -6.47 -12.11
C TYR A 316 -2.54 -7.61 -12.93
N VAL A 317 -1.23 -7.54 -13.22
CA VAL A 317 -0.51 -8.60 -13.96
C VAL A 317 -0.43 -9.88 -13.11
N GLY A 318 -0.10 -9.77 -11.82
CA GLY A 318 -0.05 -10.92 -10.90
C GLY A 318 -1.40 -11.60 -10.73
N HIS A 319 -2.48 -10.83 -10.65
CA HIS A 319 -3.83 -11.35 -10.61
C HIS A 319 -4.20 -12.12 -11.87
N MET A 320 -3.77 -11.67 -13.04
CA MET A 320 -4.10 -12.30 -14.33
C MET A 320 -3.21 -13.50 -14.64
N PHE A 321 -1.90 -13.34 -14.51
CA PHE A 321 -0.92 -14.32 -15.00
C PHE A 321 -0.29 -15.17 -13.89
N GLY A 322 -0.42 -14.75 -12.62
CA GLY A 322 0.21 -15.45 -11.49
C GLY A 322 1.65 -15.01 -11.24
N VAL A 323 2.22 -15.47 -10.14
CA VAL A 323 3.49 -14.97 -9.58
C VAL A 323 4.75 -15.56 -10.24
N ASN A 324 4.61 -16.57 -11.10
CA ASN A 324 5.71 -17.23 -11.80
C ASN A 324 5.67 -17.07 -13.33
N SER A 325 4.82 -16.20 -13.83
CA SER A 325 4.65 -15.95 -15.27
C SER A 325 5.81 -15.11 -15.84
N LYS A 326 6.02 -15.24 -17.15
CA LYS A 326 6.94 -14.37 -17.89
C LYS A 326 6.46 -12.91 -17.89
N GLU A 327 5.16 -12.72 -17.84
CA GLU A 327 4.52 -11.42 -17.73
C GLU A 327 4.91 -10.69 -16.43
N ILE A 328 4.99 -11.42 -15.32
CA ILE A 328 5.50 -10.85 -14.05
C ILE A 328 6.99 -10.53 -14.19
N GLU A 329 7.81 -11.43 -14.71
CA GLU A 329 9.24 -11.16 -14.91
C GLU A 329 9.44 -9.92 -15.80
N ASP A 330 8.77 -9.81 -16.96
CA ASP A 330 8.83 -8.66 -17.85
C ASP A 330 8.34 -7.36 -17.17
N THR A 331 7.28 -7.46 -16.38
CA THR A 331 6.74 -6.32 -15.65
C THR A 331 7.74 -5.76 -14.64
N TYR A 332 8.46 -6.61 -13.93
CA TYR A 332 9.48 -6.17 -12.97
C TYR A 332 10.75 -5.66 -13.65
N LEU A 333 11.16 -6.21 -14.79
CA LEU A 333 12.28 -5.68 -15.57
C LEU A 333 11.98 -4.27 -16.11
N ARG A 334 10.76 -4.04 -16.58
CA ARG A 334 10.32 -2.71 -17.02
C ARG A 334 10.14 -1.73 -15.85
N LEU A 335 9.64 -2.21 -14.71
CA LEU A 335 9.54 -1.38 -13.52
C LEU A 335 10.92 -0.94 -13.03
N ASP A 336 11.94 -1.79 -13.14
CA ASP A 336 13.32 -1.42 -12.83
C ASP A 336 13.82 -0.24 -13.67
N GLU A 337 13.50 -0.25 -15.00
CA GLU A 337 13.80 0.88 -15.89
C GLU A 337 12.98 2.14 -15.53
N ASP A 338 11.71 1.98 -15.15
CA ASP A 338 10.85 3.09 -14.73
C ASP A 338 11.34 3.72 -13.41
N LEU A 339 11.79 2.90 -12.45
CA LEU A 339 12.43 3.37 -11.22
C LEU A 339 13.74 4.13 -11.52
N ALA A 340 14.57 3.60 -12.42
CA ALA A 340 15.80 4.28 -12.83
C ALA A 340 15.52 5.66 -13.43
N ARG A 341 14.47 5.79 -14.27
CA ARG A 341 14.03 7.09 -14.82
C ARG A 341 13.55 8.04 -13.72
N LEU A 342 12.76 7.55 -12.78
CA LEU A 342 12.26 8.34 -11.65
C LEU A 342 13.42 8.81 -10.77
N PHE A 343 14.37 7.93 -10.42
CA PHE A 343 15.53 8.29 -9.60
C PHE A 343 16.43 9.32 -10.29
N LYS A 344 16.66 9.16 -11.60
CA LYS A 344 17.37 10.18 -12.40
C LYS A 344 16.65 11.53 -12.39
N ALA A 345 15.33 11.55 -12.42
CA ALA A 345 14.55 12.79 -12.32
C ALA A 345 14.67 13.41 -10.91
N LEU A 346 14.65 12.60 -9.85
CA LEU A 346 14.88 13.05 -8.47
C LEU A 346 16.29 13.65 -8.31
N ASP A 347 17.32 12.96 -8.77
CA ASP A 347 18.71 13.45 -8.72
C ASP A 347 18.86 14.80 -9.44
N LYS A 348 18.24 14.93 -10.61
CA LYS A 348 18.29 16.17 -11.41
C LYS A 348 17.49 17.31 -10.77
N ASN A 349 16.31 17.04 -10.24
CA ASN A 349 15.38 18.09 -9.81
C ASN A 349 15.57 18.47 -8.35
N VAL A 350 15.81 17.53 -7.46
CA VAL A 350 15.98 17.77 -6.01
C VAL A 350 17.47 17.90 -5.65
N GLY A 351 18.28 17.04 -6.24
CA GLY A 351 19.71 16.89 -5.98
C GLY A 351 20.03 15.52 -5.41
N GLU A 352 21.11 14.91 -5.87
CA GLU A 352 21.61 13.66 -5.32
C GLU A 352 21.93 13.82 -3.83
N GLY A 353 21.45 12.91 -2.98
CA GLY A 353 21.63 12.99 -1.53
C GLY A 353 20.79 14.06 -0.82
N GLU A 354 19.87 14.76 -1.51
CA GLU A 354 18.99 15.77 -0.91
C GLU A 354 17.57 15.28 -0.64
N TYR A 355 17.26 14.05 -1.03
CA TYR A 355 15.97 13.40 -0.76
C TYR A 355 16.15 12.08 -0.01
N THR A 356 15.09 11.64 0.66
CA THR A 356 14.98 10.31 1.30
C THR A 356 13.87 9.54 0.61
N LEU A 357 14.11 8.25 0.38
CA LEU A 357 13.17 7.37 -0.28
C LEU A 357 12.99 6.10 0.54
N PHE A 358 11.75 5.59 0.61
CA PHE A 358 11.50 4.19 0.95
C PHE A 358 10.72 3.51 -0.18
N LEU A 359 10.99 2.21 -0.36
CA LEU A 359 10.23 1.35 -1.26
C LEU A 359 9.75 0.13 -0.49
N THR A 360 8.46 -0.17 -0.60
CA THR A 360 7.82 -1.35 -0.01
C THR A 360 6.71 -1.88 -0.92
N ALA A 361 5.96 -2.88 -0.44
CA ALA A 361 4.72 -3.34 -1.05
C ALA A 361 3.55 -3.15 -0.09
N ASP A 362 2.33 -3.25 -0.59
CA ASP A 362 1.09 -3.25 0.19
C ASP A 362 0.61 -4.66 0.55
N HIS A 363 1.14 -5.69 -0.08
CA HIS A 363 1.02 -7.14 0.20
C HIS A 363 1.88 -7.94 -0.78
N GLY A 364 2.01 -9.26 -0.51
CA GLY A 364 2.53 -10.21 -1.47
C GLY A 364 1.42 -10.91 -2.26
N ALA A 365 1.67 -12.16 -2.71
CA ALA A 365 0.68 -13.00 -3.39
C ALA A 365 1.04 -14.49 -3.28
N VAL A 366 0.00 -15.34 -3.30
CA VAL A 366 0.14 -16.78 -3.26
C VAL A 366 0.53 -17.34 -4.64
N GLU A 367 1.18 -18.49 -4.65
CA GLU A 367 1.35 -19.30 -5.88
C GLU A 367 0.00 -19.77 -6.43
N VAL A 368 -0.10 -19.88 -7.76
CA VAL A 368 -1.32 -20.40 -8.41
C VAL A 368 -1.61 -21.82 -7.92
N PRO A 369 -2.78 -22.11 -7.31
CA PRO A 369 -3.04 -23.42 -6.71
C PRO A 369 -2.96 -24.60 -7.69
N THR A 370 -3.37 -24.41 -8.95
CA THR A 370 -3.24 -25.43 -10.01
C THR A 370 -1.78 -25.74 -10.33
N TYR A 371 -0.88 -24.74 -10.29
CA TYR A 371 0.55 -24.94 -10.40
C TYR A 371 1.08 -25.72 -9.18
N LEU A 372 0.79 -25.29 -7.96
CA LEU A 372 1.20 -26.01 -6.75
C LEU A 372 0.76 -27.48 -6.78
N LYS A 373 -0.47 -27.74 -7.23
CA LYS A 373 -1.02 -29.09 -7.35
C LYS A 373 -0.27 -29.92 -8.38
N SER A 374 0.17 -29.34 -9.51
CA SER A 374 1.00 -30.03 -10.50
C SER A 374 2.36 -30.47 -9.93
N GLU A 375 2.89 -29.67 -8.98
CA GLU A 375 4.12 -29.95 -8.24
C GLU A 375 3.89 -30.83 -6.98
N LYS A 376 2.67 -31.38 -6.80
CA LYS A 376 2.26 -32.22 -5.67
C LYS A 376 2.28 -31.50 -4.32
N ILE A 377 2.17 -30.18 -4.31
CA ILE A 377 2.05 -29.35 -3.10
C ILE A 377 0.57 -29.21 -2.77
N PRO A 378 0.15 -29.43 -1.50
CA PRO A 378 -1.24 -29.26 -1.07
C PRO A 378 -1.75 -27.84 -1.38
N SER A 379 -2.82 -27.75 -2.14
CA SER A 379 -3.39 -26.47 -2.57
C SER A 379 -4.79 -26.68 -3.16
N GLY A 380 -5.54 -25.59 -3.33
CA GLY A 380 -6.87 -25.72 -3.93
C GLY A 380 -7.65 -24.41 -3.95
N TYR A 381 -8.90 -24.56 -4.34
CA TYR A 381 -9.85 -23.45 -4.43
C TYR A 381 -11.02 -23.68 -3.46
N VAL A 382 -11.50 -22.59 -2.88
CA VAL A 382 -12.66 -22.61 -2.00
C VAL A 382 -13.92 -22.62 -2.86
N ASP A 383 -14.77 -23.62 -2.69
CA ASP A 383 -16.14 -23.58 -3.22
C ASP A 383 -17.03 -22.74 -2.28
N THR A 384 -16.95 -21.42 -2.47
CA THR A 384 -17.69 -20.46 -1.65
C THR A 384 -19.21 -20.67 -1.73
N ALA A 385 -19.72 -21.11 -2.89
CA ALA A 385 -21.16 -21.34 -3.08
C ALA A 385 -21.62 -22.56 -2.29
N ALA A 386 -20.89 -23.68 -2.38
CA ALA A 386 -21.17 -24.89 -1.61
C ALA A 386 -21.05 -24.63 -0.09
N ASN A 387 -19.99 -23.93 0.35
CA ASN A 387 -19.81 -23.59 1.76
C ASN A 387 -20.95 -22.72 2.31
N LYS A 388 -21.37 -21.70 1.58
CA LYS A 388 -22.51 -20.85 1.96
C LYS A 388 -23.81 -21.66 2.04
N LYS A 389 -24.06 -22.54 1.07
CA LYS A 389 -25.25 -23.42 1.08
C LYS A 389 -25.24 -24.34 2.31
N ARG A 390 -24.12 -25.03 2.56
CA ARG A 390 -23.97 -25.92 3.72
C ARG A 390 -24.21 -25.19 5.04
N LEU A 391 -23.65 -23.98 5.19
CA LEU A 391 -23.84 -23.18 6.40
C LEU A 391 -25.31 -22.77 6.58
N LYS A 392 -26.02 -22.41 5.52
CA LYS A 392 -27.46 -22.09 5.56
C LYS A 392 -28.30 -23.30 5.98
N GLU A 393 -28.01 -24.48 5.42
CA GLU A 393 -28.67 -25.73 5.79
C GLU A 393 -28.45 -26.07 7.27
N PHE A 394 -27.23 -25.89 7.79
CA PHE A 394 -26.90 -26.04 9.21
C PHE A 394 -27.73 -25.10 10.09
N LEU A 395 -27.79 -23.80 9.75
CA LEU A 395 -28.53 -22.81 10.51
C LEU A 395 -30.05 -23.08 10.49
N GLN A 396 -30.61 -23.45 9.33
CA GLN A 396 -32.00 -23.82 9.20
C GLN A 396 -32.34 -25.04 10.06
N TYR A 397 -31.46 -26.05 10.07
CA TYR A 397 -31.65 -27.24 10.90
C TYR A 397 -31.55 -26.91 12.40
N LYS A 398 -30.58 -26.11 12.80
CA LYS A 398 -30.28 -25.87 14.21
C LYS A 398 -31.18 -24.81 14.86
N TYR A 399 -31.47 -23.74 14.14
CA TYR A 399 -32.17 -22.56 14.68
C TYR A 399 -33.52 -22.29 14.01
N GLY A 400 -33.89 -23.07 13.01
CA GLY A 400 -35.16 -22.89 12.28
C GLY A 400 -35.13 -21.73 11.28
N THR A 401 -33.97 -21.08 11.07
CA THR A 401 -33.82 -19.98 10.11
C THR A 401 -32.38 -19.85 9.61
N GLU A 402 -32.24 -19.53 8.33
CA GLU A 402 -30.94 -19.18 7.72
C GLU A 402 -30.59 -17.69 7.83
N ASP A 403 -31.54 -16.84 8.24
CA ASP A 403 -31.45 -15.38 8.24
C ASP A 403 -30.51 -14.84 9.32
N ILE A 404 -29.91 -15.70 10.15
CA ILE A 404 -28.86 -15.35 11.10
C ILE A 404 -27.62 -14.77 10.39
N ILE A 405 -27.35 -15.20 9.14
CA ILE A 405 -26.26 -14.63 8.36
C ILE A 405 -26.71 -13.35 7.67
N LYS A 406 -26.01 -12.25 7.95
CA LYS A 406 -26.25 -10.95 7.33
C LYS A 406 -25.39 -10.73 6.09
N ASN A 407 -24.11 -11.07 6.14
CA ASN A 407 -23.17 -10.84 5.05
C ASN A 407 -21.93 -11.75 5.14
N TYR A 408 -21.22 -11.87 4.01
CA TYR A 408 -19.90 -12.46 3.89
C TYR A 408 -18.99 -11.45 3.19
N SER A 409 -17.89 -11.07 3.83
CA SER A 409 -16.92 -10.12 3.28
C SER A 409 -15.53 -10.37 3.86
N ASN A 410 -14.49 -10.40 3.03
CA ASN A 410 -13.07 -10.54 3.43
C ASN A 410 -12.83 -11.75 4.36
N ASP A 411 -13.29 -12.93 3.98
CA ASP A 411 -13.23 -14.17 4.78
C ASP A 411 -13.84 -14.04 6.19
N GLN A 412 -14.83 -13.17 6.32
CA GLN A 412 -15.57 -12.97 7.56
C GLN A 412 -17.07 -13.17 7.33
N ILE A 413 -17.74 -13.71 8.36
CA ILE A 413 -19.19 -13.87 8.42
C ILE A 413 -19.75 -12.81 9.36
N PHE A 414 -20.74 -12.09 8.89
CA PHE A 414 -21.48 -11.09 9.67
C PHE A 414 -22.83 -11.65 10.05
N LEU A 415 -23.18 -11.58 11.34
CA LEU A 415 -24.45 -12.08 11.86
C LEU A 415 -25.47 -10.94 12.01
N ASP A 416 -26.74 -11.26 11.85
CA ASP A 416 -27.82 -10.36 12.23
C ASP A 416 -28.08 -10.46 13.74
N HIS A 417 -27.48 -9.55 14.50
CA HIS A 417 -27.59 -9.53 15.96
C HIS A 417 -29.06 -9.33 16.44
N LYS A 418 -29.92 -8.74 15.60
CA LYS A 418 -31.36 -8.58 15.94
C LYS A 418 -32.06 -9.92 15.89
N ILE A 419 -31.82 -10.72 14.85
CA ILE A 419 -32.39 -12.07 14.71
C ILE A 419 -31.87 -12.96 15.85
N VAL A 420 -30.58 -12.98 16.12
CA VAL A 420 -30.01 -13.76 17.25
C VAL A 420 -30.69 -13.39 18.57
N LYS A 421 -30.88 -12.10 18.83
CA LYS A 421 -31.56 -11.62 20.03
C LYS A 421 -33.04 -12.00 20.07
N ASN A 422 -33.75 -11.92 18.94
CA ASN A 422 -35.18 -12.27 18.85
C ASN A 422 -35.45 -13.77 19.06
N LEU A 423 -34.45 -14.61 18.77
CA LEU A 423 -34.48 -16.05 19.04
C LEU A 423 -34.07 -16.39 20.47
N ASP A 424 -33.79 -15.38 21.31
CA ASP A 424 -33.29 -15.53 22.70
C ASP A 424 -32.00 -16.36 22.80
N LEU A 425 -31.12 -16.19 21.80
CA LEU A 425 -29.83 -16.88 21.71
C LEU A 425 -28.69 -16.00 22.19
N SER A 426 -27.65 -16.64 22.79
CA SER A 426 -26.38 -16.00 23.09
C SER A 426 -25.57 -15.78 21.81
N LEU A 427 -25.22 -14.52 21.51
CA LEU A 427 -24.39 -14.20 20.35
C LEU A 427 -23.04 -14.94 20.38
N ALA A 428 -22.41 -15.05 21.53
CA ALA A 428 -21.13 -15.74 21.69
C ALA A 428 -21.25 -17.25 21.41
N GLU A 429 -22.35 -17.89 21.84
CA GLU A 429 -22.61 -19.31 21.56
C GLU A 429 -22.88 -19.52 20.07
N VAL A 430 -23.70 -18.67 19.43
CA VAL A 430 -23.97 -18.75 17.98
C VAL A 430 -22.67 -18.58 17.17
N GLN A 431 -21.79 -17.64 17.57
CA GLN A 431 -20.48 -17.47 16.95
C GLN A 431 -19.62 -18.75 17.06
N ILE A 432 -19.59 -19.38 18.22
CA ILE A 432 -18.80 -20.62 18.47
C ILE A 432 -19.35 -21.77 17.61
N GLU A 433 -20.68 -21.95 17.56
CA GLU A 433 -21.30 -23.04 16.83
C GLU A 433 -21.13 -22.88 15.31
N ILE A 434 -21.23 -21.66 14.79
CA ILE A 434 -20.89 -21.36 13.38
C ILE A 434 -19.40 -21.61 13.11
N ALA A 435 -18.54 -21.21 14.02
CA ALA A 435 -17.09 -21.44 13.88
C ALA A 435 -16.75 -22.94 13.85
N GLN A 436 -17.43 -23.76 14.66
CA GLN A 436 -17.25 -25.22 14.67
C GLN A 436 -17.74 -25.84 13.36
N GLU A 437 -18.90 -25.44 12.85
CA GLU A 437 -19.42 -25.92 11.56
C GLU A 437 -18.49 -25.55 10.41
N VAL A 438 -18.05 -24.29 10.35
CA VAL A 438 -17.19 -23.78 9.27
C VAL A 438 -15.80 -24.45 9.30
N LEU A 439 -15.29 -24.81 10.47
CA LEU A 439 -13.99 -25.50 10.61
C LEU A 439 -13.97 -26.88 9.92
N GLU A 440 -15.14 -27.53 9.75
CA GLU A 440 -15.26 -28.82 9.07
C GLU A 440 -15.20 -28.73 7.53
N TYR A 441 -15.04 -27.53 6.95
CA TYR A 441 -14.97 -27.35 5.51
C TYR A 441 -13.54 -27.56 5.01
N ASP A 442 -13.41 -28.30 3.89
CA ASP A 442 -12.10 -28.81 3.41
C ASP A 442 -11.00 -27.78 3.26
N ALA A 443 -11.32 -26.58 2.80
CA ALA A 443 -10.34 -25.51 2.54
C ALA A 443 -9.97 -24.69 3.78
N ILE A 444 -10.65 -24.91 4.91
CA ILE A 444 -10.48 -24.10 6.12
C ILE A 444 -9.40 -24.70 7.02
N ASP A 445 -8.48 -23.86 7.50
CA ASP A 445 -7.44 -24.21 8.48
C ASP A 445 -7.86 -23.87 9.90
N ARG A 446 -8.40 -22.66 10.10
CA ARG A 446 -8.77 -22.12 11.41
C ARG A 446 -9.96 -21.19 11.29
N VAL A 447 -10.69 -21.10 12.39
CA VAL A 447 -11.79 -20.15 12.53
C VAL A 447 -11.70 -19.50 13.90
N TYR A 448 -11.93 -18.19 13.95
CA TYR A 448 -11.94 -17.42 15.18
C TYR A 448 -13.24 -16.64 15.27
N THR A 449 -13.70 -16.35 16.48
CA THR A 449 -14.91 -15.56 16.72
C THR A 449 -14.55 -14.12 17.11
N ALA A 450 -15.46 -13.18 16.84
CA ALA A 450 -15.33 -11.81 17.33
C ALA A 450 -15.14 -11.76 18.86
N ASN A 451 -15.84 -12.63 19.59
CA ASN A 451 -15.68 -12.73 21.03
C ASN A 451 -14.25 -13.11 21.45
N GLN A 452 -13.60 -14.05 20.73
CA GLN A 452 -12.20 -14.42 20.97
C GLN A 452 -11.24 -13.27 20.63
N MET A 453 -11.47 -12.53 19.53
CA MET A 453 -10.65 -11.38 19.15
C MET A 453 -10.74 -10.24 20.18
N TRP A 454 -11.85 -10.13 20.87
CA TRP A 454 -12.10 -9.07 21.83
C TRP A 454 -11.66 -9.44 23.26
N SER A 455 -11.83 -10.70 23.67
CA SER A 455 -11.62 -11.14 25.05
C SER A 455 -10.22 -11.67 25.35
N ASN A 456 -9.39 -11.92 24.32
CA ASN A 456 -8.02 -12.39 24.46
C ASN A 456 -7.02 -11.32 24.00
N ASP A 457 -5.78 -11.46 24.46
CA ASP A 457 -4.63 -10.65 24.03
C ASP A 457 -3.59 -11.60 23.39
N TYR A 458 -3.56 -11.60 22.06
CA TYR A 458 -2.65 -12.48 21.30
C TYR A 458 -1.34 -11.76 21.00
N THR A 459 -0.21 -12.42 21.27
CA THR A 459 1.14 -11.83 21.11
C THR A 459 1.94 -12.42 19.96
N SER A 460 1.45 -13.47 19.31
CA SER A 460 2.16 -14.13 18.20
C SER A 460 1.24 -15.03 17.36
N GLY A 461 1.74 -15.45 16.20
CA GLY A 461 1.07 -16.38 15.30
C GLY A 461 -0.14 -15.79 14.57
N ILE A 462 -0.91 -16.65 13.93
CA ILE A 462 -2.09 -16.24 13.14
C ILE A 462 -3.13 -15.46 13.96
N PRO A 463 -3.49 -15.83 15.20
CA PRO A 463 -4.46 -15.06 15.95
C PRO A 463 -4.01 -13.61 16.24
N TYR A 464 -2.70 -13.39 16.49
CA TYR A 464 -2.13 -12.03 16.60
C TYR A 464 -2.31 -11.22 15.29
N ILE A 465 -2.01 -11.85 14.15
CA ILE A 465 -2.18 -11.22 12.83
C ILE A 465 -3.65 -10.87 12.59
N LEU A 466 -4.58 -11.77 12.91
CA LEU A 466 -6.01 -11.50 12.78
C LEU A 466 -6.50 -10.41 13.73
N GLN A 467 -6.02 -10.40 14.97
CA GLN A 467 -6.42 -9.40 15.95
C GLN A 467 -5.98 -7.98 15.56
N ASN A 468 -4.80 -7.83 14.97
CA ASN A 468 -4.32 -6.57 14.41
C ASN A 468 -5.14 -6.12 13.18
N GLY A 469 -5.75 -7.05 12.46
CA GLY A 469 -6.70 -6.77 11.37
C GLY A 469 -8.13 -6.49 11.84
N TYR A 470 -8.46 -6.88 13.08
CA TYR A 470 -9.81 -6.87 13.60
C TYR A 470 -10.20 -5.51 14.19
N ASN A 471 -11.12 -4.81 13.54
CA ASN A 471 -11.73 -3.59 14.07
C ASN A 471 -13.12 -3.91 14.66
N GLN A 472 -13.32 -3.67 15.95
CA GLN A 472 -14.55 -4.03 16.67
C GLN A 472 -15.84 -3.48 16.03
N LYS A 473 -15.77 -2.27 15.44
CA LYS A 473 -16.93 -1.62 14.82
C LYS A 473 -17.22 -2.13 13.41
N ARG A 474 -16.17 -2.56 12.67
CA ARG A 474 -16.24 -2.83 11.22
C ARG A 474 -16.13 -4.31 10.87
N SER A 475 -15.39 -5.09 11.65
CA SER A 475 -15.16 -6.51 11.35
C SER A 475 -16.36 -7.40 11.66
N GLY A 476 -16.38 -8.59 11.04
CA GLY A 476 -17.43 -9.59 11.18
C GLY A 476 -17.42 -10.35 12.51
N ASP A 477 -18.33 -11.28 12.64
CA ASP A 477 -18.56 -12.07 13.86
C ASP A 477 -17.75 -13.37 13.89
N VAL A 478 -17.44 -13.93 12.71
CA VAL A 478 -16.63 -15.14 12.55
C VAL A 478 -15.58 -14.89 11.48
N LEU A 479 -14.31 -15.13 11.81
CA LEU A 479 -13.15 -14.91 10.96
C LEU A 479 -12.60 -16.26 10.49
N ILE A 480 -12.43 -16.41 9.19
CA ILE A 480 -12.02 -17.64 8.53
C ILE A 480 -10.57 -17.53 8.07
N VAL A 481 -9.77 -18.56 8.29
CA VAL A 481 -8.42 -18.69 7.75
C VAL A 481 -8.37 -19.90 6.84
N LEU A 482 -7.98 -19.68 5.59
CA LEU A 482 -7.80 -20.73 4.62
C LEU A 482 -6.49 -21.49 4.86
N LYS A 483 -6.46 -22.78 4.48
CA LYS A 483 -5.21 -23.55 4.45
C LYS A 483 -4.18 -22.87 3.55
N PRO A 484 -2.87 -22.98 3.83
CA PRO A 484 -1.83 -22.49 2.93
C PRO A 484 -2.01 -23.02 1.51
N GLY A 485 -1.89 -22.15 0.50
CA GLY A 485 -2.10 -22.52 -0.90
C GLY A 485 -3.57 -22.67 -1.32
N TYR A 486 -4.54 -22.39 -0.44
CA TYR A 486 -5.97 -22.37 -0.79
C TYR A 486 -6.45 -20.93 -0.94
N ILE A 487 -7.24 -20.66 -1.98
CA ILE A 487 -7.75 -19.34 -2.31
C ILE A 487 -9.21 -19.37 -2.75
N SER A 488 -9.90 -18.25 -2.57
CA SER A 488 -11.21 -17.99 -3.19
C SER A 488 -10.99 -17.09 -4.41
N TYR A 489 -10.67 -17.70 -5.56
CA TYR A 489 -10.33 -17.00 -6.79
C TYR A 489 -10.63 -17.87 -8.03
N SER A 490 -10.30 -17.37 -9.25
CA SER A 490 -10.38 -18.15 -10.48
C SER A 490 -9.33 -19.27 -10.50
N THR A 491 -9.46 -20.21 -11.43
CA THR A 491 -8.53 -21.36 -11.57
C THR A 491 -7.21 -20.97 -12.23
N THR A 492 -7.05 -19.74 -12.68
CA THR A 492 -5.84 -19.16 -13.27
C THR A 492 -5.49 -17.86 -12.58
N GLY A 493 -4.22 -17.47 -12.64
CA GLY A 493 -3.73 -16.28 -11.96
C GLY A 493 -3.63 -16.43 -10.45
N SER A 494 -3.37 -15.35 -9.74
CA SER A 494 -3.12 -15.34 -8.31
C SER A 494 -3.95 -14.28 -7.57
N THR A 495 -3.98 -14.39 -6.24
CA THR A 495 -4.59 -13.41 -5.34
C THR A 495 -3.83 -13.35 -4.02
N HIS A 496 -4.33 -12.59 -3.07
CA HIS A 496 -3.73 -12.28 -1.78
C HIS A 496 -4.83 -12.08 -0.72
N GLY A 497 -4.46 -11.77 0.51
CA GLY A 497 -5.42 -11.47 1.58
C GLY A 497 -5.23 -12.33 2.81
N SER A 498 -4.40 -13.37 2.74
CA SER A 498 -4.20 -14.34 3.81
C SER A 498 -3.20 -13.84 4.88
N PRO A 499 -3.19 -14.44 6.08
CA PRO A 499 -2.15 -14.23 7.08
C PRO A 499 -0.86 -15.02 6.79
N GLN A 500 -0.76 -15.69 5.65
CA GLN A 500 0.36 -16.56 5.30
C GLN A 500 1.58 -15.75 4.84
N ILE A 501 2.77 -16.36 4.96
CA ILE A 501 4.04 -15.67 4.71
C ILE A 501 4.19 -15.16 3.28
N TYR A 502 3.62 -15.82 2.29
CA TYR A 502 3.67 -15.40 0.90
C TYR A 502 2.90 -14.09 0.63
N ASP A 503 1.91 -13.74 1.47
CA ASP A 503 1.18 -12.48 1.43
C ASP A 503 1.78 -11.43 2.37
N THR A 504 2.39 -11.87 3.49
CA THR A 504 2.87 -10.96 4.53
C THR A 504 4.31 -10.51 4.36
N HIS A 505 5.21 -11.30 3.73
CA HIS A 505 6.61 -10.94 3.55
C HIS A 505 6.80 -9.99 2.38
N ALA A 506 6.99 -8.72 2.67
CA ALA A 506 7.10 -7.63 1.71
C ALA A 506 8.50 -7.00 1.73
N PRO A 507 9.00 -6.49 0.58
CA PRO A 507 10.24 -5.74 0.55
C PRO A 507 10.14 -4.47 1.39
N LEU A 508 11.27 -4.04 1.98
CA LEU A 508 11.40 -2.73 2.60
C LEU A 508 12.83 -2.23 2.41
N LEU A 509 12.97 -1.23 1.58
CA LEU A 509 14.24 -0.59 1.23
C LEU A 509 14.17 0.89 1.58
N PHE A 510 15.22 1.42 2.22
CA PHE A 510 15.39 2.85 2.45
C PHE A 510 16.63 3.35 1.70
N TYR A 511 16.59 4.59 1.19
CA TYR A 511 17.71 5.18 0.45
C TYR A 511 17.74 6.70 0.63
N GLY A 512 18.95 7.27 0.60
CA GLY A 512 19.19 8.71 0.47
C GLY A 512 19.57 9.42 1.77
N LYS A 513 19.16 10.66 1.93
CA LYS A 513 19.59 11.54 3.01
C LYS A 513 19.17 11.03 4.37
N GLY A 514 20.12 10.90 5.29
CA GLY A 514 19.88 10.41 6.65
C GLY A 514 19.75 8.88 6.77
N ILE A 515 19.89 8.14 5.67
CA ILE A 515 19.82 6.68 5.65
C ILE A 515 21.24 6.09 5.75
N GLN A 516 21.42 5.14 6.68
CA GLN A 516 22.63 4.35 6.83
C GLN A 516 22.62 3.23 5.78
N PRO A 517 23.57 3.12 4.82
CA PRO A 517 23.62 1.96 3.94
C PRO A 517 23.88 0.66 4.71
N GLY A 518 23.18 -0.43 4.31
CA GLY A 518 23.35 -1.72 4.97
C GLY A 518 22.12 -2.64 4.83
N SER A 519 22.01 -3.60 5.74
CA SER A 519 20.85 -4.48 5.80
C SER A 519 20.66 -5.08 7.19
N THR A 520 19.44 -5.49 7.50
CA THR A 520 19.12 -6.24 8.71
C THR A 520 18.26 -7.47 8.39
N VAL A 521 18.42 -8.53 9.19
CA VAL A 521 17.54 -9.70 9.22
C VAL A 521 16.63 -9.70 10.45
N ILE A 522 16.76 -8.69 11.31
CA ILE A 522 15.84 -8.47 12.42
C ILE A 522 14.46 -8.24 11.83
N ARG A 523 13.45 -8.86 12.45
CA ARG A 523 12.06 -8.69 12.02
C ARG A 523 11.65 -7.24 12.16
N THR A 524 11.17 -6.67 11.06
CA THR A 524 10.49 -5.39 10.99
C THR A 524 9.05 -5.60 10.55
N GLU A 525 8.20 -4.64 10.81
CA GLU A 525 6.80 -4.70 10.45
C GLU A 525 6.41 -3.46 9.64
N ILE A 526 5.44 -3.61 8.75
CA ILE A 526 4.98 -2.50 7.90
C ILE A 526 4.63 -1.24 8.70
N PRO A 527 3.98 -1.33 9.87
CA PRO A 527 3.75 -0.16 10.71
C PRO A 527 5.01 0.57 11.21
N ASP A 528 6.20 -0.01 11.08
CA ASP A 528 7.45 0.63 11.49
C ASP A 528 7.94 1.71 10.52
N ILE A 529 7.39 1.76 9.28
CA ILE A 529 7.82 2.67 8.23
C ILE A 529 7.53 4.13 8.60
N ALA A 530 6.29 4.47 8.92
CA ALA A 530 5.90 5.85 9.21
C ALA A 530 6.64 6.42 10.44
N PRO A 531 6.77 5.73 11.59
CA PRO A 531 7.56 6.25 12.70
C PRO A 531 9.06 6.33 12.40
N THR A 532 9.61 5.49 11.51
CA THR A 532 11.01 5.60 11.05
C THR A 532 11.22 6.92 10.28
N ILE A 533 10.35 7.23 9.33
CA ILE A 533 10.40 8.50 8.58
C ILE A 533 10.12 9.68 9.51
N SER A 534 9.17 9.57 10.45
CA SER A 534 8.92 10.62 11.45
C SER A 534 10.16 10.91 12.30
N ALA A 535 10.86 9.87 12.76
CA ALA A 535 12.09 10.01 13.53
C ALA A 535 13.20 10.68 12.69
N LEU A 536 13.39 10.27 11.43
CA LEU A 536 14.32 10.89 10.49
C LEU A 536 14.03 12.39 10.31
N LEU A 537 12.77 12.75 10.19
CA LEU A 537 12.34 14.14 10.00
C LEU A 537 12.30 14.94 11.32
N GLY A 538 12.37 14.27 12.50
CA GLY A 538 12.20 14.92 13.80
C GLY A 538 10.82 15.56 13.95
N ILE A 539 9.76 14.87 13.51
CA ILE A 539 8.36 15.30 13.62
C ILE A 539 7.55 14.32 14.45
N SER A 540 6.32 14.69 14.80
CA SER A 540 5.39 13.81 15.50
C SER A 540 5.15 12.53 14.70
N PHE A 541 4.95 11.41 15.40
CA PHE A 541 4.43 10.21 14.78
C PHE A 541 2.95 10.39 14.46
N PRO A 542 2.41 9.71 13.43
CA PRO A 542 0.97 9.68 13.22
C PRO A 542 0.23 9.28 14.51
N ASN A 543 -0.90 9.90 14.76
CA ASN A 543 -1.59 9.83 16.06
C ASN A 543 -2.09 8.43 16.46
N GLY A 544 -2.18 7.50 15.51
CA GLY A 544 -2.55 6.10 15.74
C GLY A 544 -1.36 5.13 15.69
N THR A 545 -0.13 5.60 15.62
CA THR A 545 1.07 4.77 15.42
C THR A 545 1.20 3.70 16.52
N THR A 546 1.39 2.46 16.09
CA THR A 546 1.71 1.28 16.93
C THR A 546 3.07 0.69 16.59
N GLY A 547 3.61 0.99 15.42
CA GLY A 547 4.95 0.61 14.98
C GLY A 547 6.06 1.36 15.71
N LYS A 548 7.30 0.96 15.47
CA LYS A 548 8.50 1.51 16.12
C LYS A 548 9.50 1.97 15.06
N PRO A 549 10.26 3.05 15.31
CA PRO A 549 11.35 3.42 14.41
C PRO A 549 12.38 2.29 14.26
N ILE A 550 12.76 1.98 13.04
CA ILE A 550 13.85 1.05 12.72
C ILE A 550 15.16 1.84 12.85
N THR A 551 15.74 1.80 14.05
CA THR A 551 16.89 2.67 14.40
C THR A 551 18.14 2.37 13.59
N GLU A 552 18.32 1.12 13.12
CA GLU A 552 19.44 0.69 12.30
C GLU A 552 19.47 1.37 10.92
N VAL A 553 18.34 1.88 10.46
CA VAL A 553 18.20 2.60 9.18
C VAL A 553 18.76 4.01 9.28
N LEU A 554 18.72 4.62 10.45
CA LEU A 554 19.00 6.03 10.68
C LEU A 554 20.49 6.27 10.95
N LYS A 555 21.06 7.35 10.36
CA LYS A 555 22.42 7.85 10.61
C LYS A 555 22.51 8.58 11.93
#